data_0c0dd1b34877d0257bb059ca2f82a0bf
#
_entry.id   0c0dd1b34877d0257bb059ca2f82a0bf
#
_cell.length_a   1.000
_cell.length_b   1.000
_cell.length_c   1.000
_cell.angle_alpha   90.00
_cell.angle_beta   90.00
_cell.angle_gamma   90.00
#
_symmetry.space_group_name_H-M   'P 1'
#
loop_
_entity.id
_entity.type
_entity.pdbx_description
1 polymer ?
#
loop_
_entity_poly.entity_id
_entity_poly.type
_entity_poly.pdbx_seq_one_letter_code
_entity_poly.pdbx_strand_id
1 'polypeptide(L)'
;MNISQIESKLVKLIKSLNEETFIYDLLLAYGSKPSLISRLKNGLYNLSKVEGEVSLKKKLFFKKVYNEDLHLSITNIATEIKHDQRFVIVTDYKTLLARDMKMNVTLDIHIKDLPKNYDFFLPWAGMEKAQLQ
;
A
#
# COMPACT_ATOMS: atom_id res chain seq x y z
N MET A 1 -10.05 12.34 9.39
CA MET A 1 -9.62 11.05 9.96
C MET A 1 -8.41 11.26 10.84
N ASN A 2 -8.34 10.62 11.99
CA ASN A 2 -7.21 10.75 12.91
C ASN A 2 -6.44 9.42 13.03
N ILE A 3 -5.28 9.49 13.70
CA ILE A 3 -4.40 8.33 13.85
C ILE A 3 -5.08 7.17 14.57
N SER A 4 -5.86 7.45 15.60
CA SER A 4 -6.57 6.41 16.35
C SER A 4 -7.56 5.64 15.46
N GLN A 5 -8.26 6.35 14.58
CA GLN A 5 -9.17 5.73 13.61
C GLN A 5 -8.41 4.87 12.60
N ILE A 6 -7.26 5.34 12.13
CA ILE A 6 -6.42 4.58 11.20
C ILE A 6 -5.95 3.29 11.87
N GLU A 7 -5.40 3.37 13.07
CA GLU A 7 -4.96 2.19 13.80
C GLU A 7 -6.08 1.17 14.00
N SER A 8 -7.25 1.64 14.42
CA SER A 8 -8.41 0.78 14.63
C SER A 8 -8.83 0.06 13.36
N LYS A 9 -8.84 0.77 12.23
CA LYS A 9 -9.19 0.18 10.94
C LYS A 9 -8.15 -0.82 10.45
N LEU A 10 -6.88 -0.57 10.72
CA LEU A 10 -5.81 -1.51 10.38
C LEU A 10 -5.92 -2.80 11.20
N VAL A 11 -6.25 -2.69 12.49
CA VAL A 11 -6.49 -3.86 13.33
C VAL A 11 -7.63 -4.71 12.76
N LYS A 12 -8.73 -4.08 12.38
CA LYS A 12 -9.88 -4.78 11.78
C LYS A 12 -9.50 -5.44 10.45
N LEU A 13 -8.73 -4.73 9.63
CA LEU A 13 -8.26 -5.23 8.35
C LEU A 13 -7.47 -6.53 8.53
N ILE A 14 -6.56 -6.56 9.49
CA ILE A 14 -5.73 -7.73 9.76
C ILE A 14 -6.56 -8.88 10.33
N LYS A 15 -7.51 -8.60 11.20
CA LYS A 15 -8.40 -9.64 11.75
C LYS A 15 -9.25 -10.31 10.70
N SER A 16 -9.64 -9.58 9.67
CA SER A 16 -10.51 -10.08 8.59
C SER A 16 -9.79 -9.98 7.24
N LEU A 17 -8.52 -10.32 7.22
CA LEU A 17 -7.68 -10.20 6.04
C LEU A 17 -8.26 -10.96 4.86
N ASN A 18 -8.51 -10.23 3.77
CA ASN A 18 -9.00 -10.76 2.51
C ASN A 18 -8.00 -10.42 1.41
N GLU A 19 -7.35 -11.43 0.86
CA GLU A 19 -6.31 -11.24 -0.15
C GLU A 19 -6.80 -10.58 -1.44
N GLU A 20 -8.08 -10.74 -1.75
CA GLU A 20 -8.66 -10.14 -2.96
C GLU A 20 -8.92 -8.65 -2.83
N THR A 21 -9.17 -8.17 -1.61
CA THR A 21 -9.55 -6.78 -1.35
C THR A 21 -8.53 -6.01 -0.53
N PHE A 22 -7.43 -6.63 -0.16
CA PHE A 22 -6.47 -6.06 0.78
C PHE A 22 -6.05 -4.63 0.46
N ILE A 23 -5.63 -4.37 -0.78
CA ILE A 23 -5.13 -3.03 -1.13
C ILE A 23 -6.25 -1.98 -1.06
N TYR A 24 -7.48 -2.37 -1.43
CA TYR A 24 -8.62 -1.46 -1.33
C TYR A 24 -8.96 -1.18 0.12
N ASP A 25 -8.95 -2.21 0.97
CA ASP A 25 -9.20 -2.05 2.40
C ASP A 25 -8.12 -1.19 3.07
N LEU A 26 -6.87 -1.36 2.64
CA LEU A 26 -5.77 -0.54 3.12
C LEU A 26 -5.97 0.94 2.77
N LEU A 27 -6.32 1.23 1.54
CA LEU A 27 -6.61 2.60 1.12
C LEU A 27 -7.77 3.20 1.91
N LEU A 28 -8.84 2.44 2.13
CA LEU A 28 -9.99 2.88 2.93
C LEU A 28 -9.59 3.17 4.37
N ALA A 29 -8.69 2.36 4.94
CA ALA A 29 -8.21 2.56 6.30
C ALA A 29 -7.51 3.93 6.48
N TYR A 30 -6.91 4.44 5.41
CA TYR A 30 -6.25 5.74 5.41
C TYR A 30 -7.11 6.88 4.87
N GLY A 31 -8.41 6.64 4.71
CA GLY A 31 -9.36 7.69 4.39
C GLY A 31 -9.70 7.91 2.93
N SER A 32 -9.28 7.00 2.05
CA SER A 32 -9.71 7.07 0.64
C SER A 32 -11.23 6.97 0.56
N LYS A 33 -11.83 7.72 -0.35
CA LYS A 33 -13.29 7.75 -0.51
C LYS A 33 -13.79 6.42 -1.08
N PRO A 34 -14.90 5.88 -0.57
CA PRO A 34 -15.48 4.66 -1.14
C PRO A 34 -15.79 4.76 -2.63
N SER A 35 -16.16 5.95 -3.12
CA SER A 35 -16.42 6.16 -4.56
C SER A 35 -15.16 5.95 -5.38
N LEU A 36 -14.01 6.40 -4.91
CA LEU A 36 -12.73 6.17 -5.59
C LEU A 36 -12.42 4.68 -5.63
N ILE A 37 -12.61 3.98 -4.51
CA ILE A 37 -12.33 2.56 -4.43
C ILE A 37 -13.23 1.77 -5.38
N SER A 38 -14.50 2.12 -5.46
CA SER A 38 -15.44 1.50 -6.40
C SER A 38 -14.95 1.65 -7.84
N ARG A 39 -14.50 2.84 -8.21
CA ARG A 39 -13.97 3.11 -9.56
C ARG A 39 -12.70 2.32 -9.84
N LEU A 40 -11.81 2.20 -8.85
CA LEU A 40 -10.60 1.38 -8.98
C LEU A 40 -10.94 -0.09 -9.23
N LYS A 41 -11.90 -0.64 -8.50
CA LYS A 41 -12.34 -2.02 -8.68
C LYS A 41 -12.92 -2.25 -10.07
N ASN A 42 -13.49 -1.22 -10.69
CA ASN A 42 -14.01 -1.27 -12.05
C ASN A 42 -12.97 -0.95 -13.13
N GLY A 43 -11.70 -0.81 -12.73
CA GLY A 43 -10.60 -0.56 -13.66
C GLY A 43 -10.33 0.90 -13.98
N LEU A 44 -11.12 1.83 -13.45
CA LEU A 44 -10.88 3.26 -13.63
C LEU A 44 -9.72 3.71 -12.75
N TYR A 45 -8.84 4.56 -13.29
CA TYR A 45 -7.67 5.10 -12.63
C TYR A 45 -6.55 4.08 -12.34
N ASN A 46 -6.79 2.79 -12.56
CA ASN A 46 -5.74 1.79 -12.43
C ASN A 46 -4.92 1.76 -13.71
N LEU A 47 -3.66 2.17 -13.62
CA LEU A 47 -2.75 2.22 -14.76
C LEU A 47 -2.26 0.84 -15.19
N SER A 48 -2.34 -0.15 -14.31
CA SER A 48 -1.98 -1.52 -14.64
C SER A 48 -3.16 -2.25 -15.30
N LYS A 49 -2.86 -3.07 -16.28
CA LYS A 49 -3.83 -3.96 -16.92
C LYS A 49 -3.63 -5.40 -16.49
N VAL A 50 -2.69 -5.66 -15.60
CA VAL A 50 -2.41 -6.98 -15.06
C VAL A 50 -3.33 -7.25 -13.89
N GLU A 51 -3.99 -8.40 -13.89
CA GLU A 51 -4.89 -8.79 -12.82
C GLU A 51 -4.12 -8.89 -11.50
N GLY A 52 -4.70 -8.35 -10.43
CA GLY A 52 -4.08 -8.35 -9.12
C GLY A 52 -3.13 -7.19 -8.85
N GLU A 53 -2.80 -6.39 -9.88
CA GLU A 53 -1.99 -5.19 -9.71
C GLU A 53 -2.87 -3.96 -9.61
N VAL A 54 -2.46 -3.01 -8.77
CA VAL A 54 -3.09 -1.70 -8.68
C VAL A 54 -2.00 -0.65 -8.79
N SER A 55 -2.12 0.21 -9.80
CA SER A 55 -1.16 1.27 -10.05
C SER A 55 -1.89 2.61 -10.17
N LEU A 56 -1.62 3.49 -9.21
CA LEU A 56 -2.21 4.82 -9.16
C LEU A 56 -1.13 5.87 -9.36
N LYS A 57 -1.31 6.74 -10.33
CA LYS A 57 -0.37 7.81 -10.62
C LYS A 57 -0.06 8.63 -9.37
N LYS A 58 1.21 8.83 -9.09
CA LYS A 58 1.75 9.63 -7.96
C LYS A 58 1.39 9.07 -6.58
N LYS A 59 0.75 7.92 -6.49
CA LYS A 59 0.32 7.38 -5.20
C LYS A 59 0.96 6.04 -4.87
N LEU A 60 0.66 4.99 -5.63
CA LEU A 60 1.17 3.67 -5.31
C LEU A 60 1.24 2.74 -6.51
N PHE A 61 2.05 1.71 -6.35
CA PHE A 61 2.02 0.49 -7.15
C PHE A 61 1.93 -0.70 -6.18
N PHE A 62 0.96 -1.58 -6.39
CA PHE A 62 0.74 -2.76 -5.55
C PHE A 62 0.74 -4.01 -6.40
N LYS A 63 1.42 -5.05 -5.91
CA LYS A 63 1.44 -6.37 -6.56
C LYS A 63 1.49 -7.47 -5.52
N LYS A 64 0.65 -8.51 -5.71
CA LYS A 64 0.76 -9.76 -4.97
C LYS A 64 1.84 -10.61 -5.61
N VAL A 65 2.71 -11.20 -4.80
CA VAL A 65 3.83 -12.00 -5.30
C VAL A 65 3.87 -13.31 -4.51
N TYR A 66 3.78 -14.42 -5.20
CA TYR A 66 3.84 -15.75 -4.58
C TYR A 66 5.01 -16.53 -5.16
N ASN A 67 5.72 -17.25 -4.30
CA ASN A 67 6.82 -18.12 -4.71
C ASN A 67 7.97 -17.40 -5.41
N GLU A 68 8.16 -16.13 -5.07
CA GLU A 68 9.27 -15.31 -5.57
C GLU A 68 9.91 -14.56 -4.42
N ASP A 69 11.13 -14.12 -4.62
CA ASP A 69 11.84 -13.26 -3.67
C ASP A 69 11.21 -11.87 -3.68
N LEU A 70 10.59 -11.49 -2.56
CA LEU A 70 9.93 -10.17 -2.45
C LEU A 70 10.92 -9.02 -2.58
N HIS A 71 12.12 -9.16 -2.05
CA HIS A 71 13.14 -8.10 -2.14
C HIS A 71 13.56 -7.87 -3.59
N LEU A 72 13.74 -8.95 -4.35
CA LEU A 72 14.05 -8.84 -5.76
C LEU A 72 12.89 -8.23 -6.54
N SER A 73 11.67 -8.66 -6.25
CA SER A 73 10.47 -8.16 -6.91
C SER A 73 10.30 -6.66 -6.70
N ILE A 74 10.43 -6.17 -5.47
CA ILE A 74 10.25 -4.74 -5.18
C ILE A 74 11.35 -3.91 -5.84
N THR A 75 12.58 -4.42 -5.87
CA THR A 75 13.70 -3.74 -6.52
C THR A 75 13.44 -3.60 -8.02
N ASN A 76 13.01 -4.67 -8.68
CA ASN A 76 12.72 -4.65 -10.11
C ASN A 76 11.58 -3.68 -10.42
N ILE A 77 10.50 -3.71 -9.64
CA ILE A 77 9.37 -2.79 -9.83
C ILE A 77 9.84 -1.34 -9.66
N ALA A 78 10.63 -1.06 -8.65
CA ALA A 78 11.11 0.30 -8.37
C ALA A 78 11.93 0.87 -9.54
N THR A 79 12.65 0.03 -10.29
CA THR A 79 13.42 0.47 -11.46
C THR A 79 12.57 0.67 -12.71
N GLU A 80 11.38 0.04 -12.77
CA GLU A 80 10.54 0.03 -13.96
C GLU A 80 9.37 1.02 -13.90
N ILE A 81 9.09 1.60 -12.75
CA ILE A 81 7.97 2.50 -12.53
C ILE A 81 8.13 3.78 -13.36
N LYS A 82 7.06 4.18 -14.07
CA LYS A 82 7.08 5.31 -15.01
C LYS A 82 6.17 6.46 -14.63
N HIS A 83 5.33 6.33 -13.62
CA HIS A 83 4.28 7.31 -13.32
C HIS A 83 4.41 7.92 -11.93
N ASP A 84 5.64 8.04 -11.42
CA ASP A 84 5.95 8.69 -10.15
C ASP A 84 5.17 8.14 -8.96
N GLN A 85 4.86 6.84 -8.97
CA GLN A 85 4.21 6.23 -7.81
C GLN A 85 5.12 6.37 -6.60
N ARG A 86 4.59 6.98 -5.56
CA ARG A 86 5.37 7.23 -4.35
C ARG A 86 5.66 5.97 -3.57
N PHE A 87 4.64 5.11 -3.40
CA PHE A 87 4.78 3.87 -2.63
C PHE A 87 4.75 2.67 -3.55
N VAL A 88 5.70 1.77 -3.38
CA VAL A 88 5.71 0.46 -4.03
C VAL A 88 5.48 -0.60 -2.97
N ILE A 89 4.48 -1.45 -3.17
CA ILE A 89 4.09 -2.46 -2.19
C ILE A 89 4.04 -3.82 -2.85
N VAL A 90 4.74 -4.79 -2.28
CA VAL A 90 4.63 -6.20 -2.67
C VAL A 90 4.36 -7.03 -1.42
N THR A 91 3.55 -8.07 -1.57
CA THR A 91 3.23 -8.95 -0.45
C THR A 91 2.83 -10.34 -0.93
N ASP A 92 3.16 -11.33 -0.12
CA ASP A 92 2.66 -12.70 -0.23
C ASP A 92 1.63 -13.00 0.87
N TYR A 93 1.14 -11.96 1.56
CA TYR A 93 0.22 -12.00 2.70
C TYR A 93 0.78 -12.64 3.96
N LYS A 94 2.07 -12.93 3.97
CA LYS A 94 2.85 -13.25 5.17
C LYS A 94 3.79 -12.10 5.47
N THR A 95 4.59 -11.71 4.49
CA THR A 95 5.48 -10.57 4.56
C THR A 95 4.93 -9.45 3.69
N LEU A 96 5.04 -8.24 4.18
CA LEU A 96 4.72 -7.04 3.42
C LEU A 96 5.98 -6.20 3.28
N LEU A 97 6.39 -5.97 2.05
CA LEU A 97 7.47 -5.06 1.71
C LEU A 97 6.90 -3.82 1.06
N ALA A 98 7.31 -2.66 1.52
CA ALA A 98 6.91 -1.41 0.90
C ALA A 98 8.08 -0.44 0.88
N ARG A 99 8.14 0.38 -0.15
CA ARG A 99 9.16 1.42 -0.28
C ARG A 99 8.48 2.75 -0.52
N ASP A 100 8.85 3.75 0.30
CA ASP A 100 8.49 5.14 0.04
C ASP A 100 9.59 5.73 -0.86
N MET A 101 9.27 5.90 -2.13
CA MET A 101 10.25 6.36 -3.12
C MET A 101 10.65 7.81 -2.91
N LYS A 102 9.79 8.61 -2.30
CA LYS A 102 10.06 10.01 -2.01
C LYS A 102 11.05 10.17 -0.87
N MET A 103 10.84 9.40 0.21
CA MET A 103 11.66 9.50 1.42
C MET A 103 12.79 8.48 1.44
N ASN A 104 12.81 7.59 0.46
CA ASN A 104 13.80 6.51 0.35
C ASN A 104 13.87 5.65 1.61
N VAL A 105 12.70 5.24 2.10
CA VAL A 105 12.55 4.40 3.29
C VAL A 105 11.84 3.11 2.89
N THR A 106 12.29 1.99 3.46
CA THR A 106 11.70 0.68 3.20
C THR A 106 11.04 0.13 4.48
N LEU A 107 9.86 -0.44 4.31
CA LEU A 107 9.15 -1.18 5.35
C LEU A 107 9.22 -2.67 5.01
N ASP A 108 9.74 -3.48 5.93
CA ASP A 108 9.83 -4.93 5.79
C ASP A 108 9.29 -5.55 7.07
N ILE A 109 8.04 -6.03 7.01
CA ILE A 109 7.33 -6.50 8.19
C ILE A 109 6.54 -7.76 7.89
N HIS A 110 6.19 -8.52 8.94
CA HIS A 110 5.11 -9.47 8.86
C HIS A 110 3.80 -8.68 8.69
N ILE A 111 2.93 -9.11 7.79
CA ILE A 111 1.71 -8.34 7.48
C ILE A 111 0.86 -8.08 8.72
N LYS A 112 0.89 -8.98 9.71
CA LYS A 112 0.16 -8.80 10.98
C LYS A 112 0.64 -7.61 11.80
N ASP A 113 1.85 -7.12 11.53
CA ASP A 113 2.42 -5.97 12.25
C ASP A 113 2.07 -4.64 11.60
N LEU A 114 1.21 -4.66 10.59
CA LEU A 114 0.80 -3.44 9.89
C LEU A 114 0.22 -2.38 10.84
N PRO A 115 -0.65 -2.70 11.81
CA PRO A 115 -1.14 -1.69 12.74
C PRO A 115 -0.05 -0.99 13.56
N LYS A 116 1.03 -1.69 13.88
CA LYS A 116 2.18 -1.11 14.61
C LYS A 116 3.01 -0.18 13.73
N ASN A 117 2.84 -0.25 12.41
CA ASN A 117 3.60 0.52 11.44
C ASN A 117 2.69 1.47 10.66
N TYR A 118 1.61 1.91 11.28
CA TYR A 118 0.60 2.77 10.65
C TYR A 118 1.21 4.06 10.08
N ASP A 119 2.28 4.53 10.67
CA ASP A 119 2.90 5.80 10.27
C ASP A 119 3.53 5.77 8.88
N PHE A 120 3.82 4.59 8.36
CA PHE A 120 4.48 4.47 7.06
C PHE A 120 3.63 5.07 5.93
N PHE A 121 2.33 4.84 5.95
CA PHE A 121 1.41 5.29 4.90
C PHE A 121 0.61 6.54 5.28
N LEU A 122 0.97 7.25 6.34
CA LEU A 122 0.26 8.47 6.75
C LEU A 122 0.12 9.52 5.65
N PRO A 123 1.06 9.63 4.68
CA PRO A 123 0.85 10.55 3.57
C PRO A 123 -0.44 10.30 2.78
N TRP A 124 -0.95 9.07 2.76
CA TRP A 124 -2.23 8.77 2.11
C TRP A 124 -3.41 9.43 2.81
N ALA A 125 -3.27 9.74 4.09
CA ALA A 125 -4.28 10.46 4.87
C ALA A 125 -4.00 11.97 4.94
N GLY A 126 -3.06 12.46 4.14
CA GLY A 126 -2.68 13.85 4.13
C GLY A 126 -1.77 14.25 5.29
N MET A 127 -1.19 13.29 5.98
CA MET A 127 -0.32 13.54 7.13
C MET A 127 1.12 13.18 6.79
N GLU A 128 1.96 14.17 6.53
CA GLU A 128 3.38 13.93 6.36
C GLU A 128 4.04 13.84 7.73
N LYS A 129 4.92 12.85 7.87
CA LYS A 129 5.71 12.71 9.09
C LYS A 129 6.66 13.90 9.19
N ALA A 130 6.68 14.56 10.35
CA ALA A 130 7.61 15.65 10.59
C ALA A 130 9.04 15.11 10.47
N GLN A 131 9.86 15.80 9.67
CA GLN A 131 11.27 15.47 9.58
C GLN A 131 11.98 15.98 10.83
N LEU A 132 12.57 15.08 11.56
CA LEU A 132 13.47 15.46 12.63
C LEU A 132 14.80 15.88 12.02
N GLN A 133 15.18 17.08 12.29
CA GLN A 133 16.45 17.62 11.84
C GLN A 133 17.54 17.36 12.84
#